data_8f82d9ae3506bcef1f888f45198665cd
#
_entry.id   8f82d9ae3506bcef1f888f45198665cd
#
_cell.length_a   1.000
_cell.length_b   1.000
_cell.length_c   1.000
_cell.angle_alpha   90.00
_cell.angle_beta   90.00
_cell.angle_gamma   90.00
#
_symmetry.space_group_name_H-M   'P 1'
#
loop_
_entity.id
_entity.type
_entity.pdbx_description
1 polymer ?
#
loop_
_entity_poly.entity_id
_entity_poly.type
_entity_poly.pdbx_seq_one_letter_code
_entity_poly.pdbx_strand_id
1 'polypeptide(L)'
;MLTKHIRVRCQQRGIQEHDLKLVAQFGTETSKGLILTRKDVAEVEREAKRLVNRLSRLQDVFVATEGETMKTAFRATKQQRRWLMGK
;
A
#
# COMPACT_ATOMS: atom_id res chain seq x y z
N MET A 1 -17.22 -1.52 11.93
CA MET A 1 -17.37 -0.60 13.08
C MET A 1 -16.83 -1.24 14.35
N LEU A 2 -16.06 -0.48 15.13
CA LEU A 2 -15.45 -0.99 16.36
C LEU A 2 -16.32 -0.65 17.58
N THR A 3 -16.60 -1.65 18.37
CA THR A 3 -17.32 -1.44 19.63
C THR A 3 -16.34 -0.96 20.70
N LYS A 4 -16.87 -0.40 21.77
CA LYS A 4 -16.08 0.03 22.91
C LYS A 4 -15.31 -1.16 23.50
N HIS A 5 -15.95 -2.33 23.54
CA HIS A 5 -15.36 -3.54 24.09
C HIS A 5 -14.09 -3.96 23.34
N ILE A 6 -14.13 -3.94 22.00
CA ILE A 6 -12.96 -4.34 21.21
C ILE A 6 -11.84 -3.32 21.34
N ARG A 7 -12.16 -2.04 21.47
CA ARG A 7 -11.15 -1.01 21.66
C ARG A 7 -10.37 -1.21 22.96
N VAL A 8 -11.08 -1.52 24.03
CA VAL A 8 -10.46 -1.79 25.32
C VAL A 8 -9.55 -3.03 25.24
N ARG A 9 -10.04 -4.08 24.59
CA ARG A 9 -9.27 -5.32 24.42
C ARG A 9 -8.01 -5.09 23.62
N CYS A 10 -8.09 -4.33 22.55
CA CYS A 10 -6.93 -4.00 21.72
C CYS A 10 -5.91 -3.25 22.53
N GLN A 11 -6.34 -2.27 23.29
CA GLN A 11 -5.44 -1.48 24.13
C GLN A 11 -4.72 -2.34 25.15
N GLN A 12 -5.43 -3.26 25.80
CA GLN A 12 -4.85 -4.17 26.78
C GLN A 12 -3.82 -5.11 26.20
N ARG A 13 -3.96 -5.46 24.92
CA ARG A 13 -3.10 -6.43 24.25
C ARG A 13 -2.09 -5.81 23.31
N GLY A 14 -1.97 -4.49 23.32
CA GLY A 14 -1.00 -3.80 22.48
C GLY A 14 -1.30 -3.85 20.99
N ILE A 15 -2.57 -4.04 20.62
CA ILE A 15 -3.00 -4.05 19.23
C ILE A 15 -3.66 -2.71 18.93
N GLN A 16 -3.23 -2.04 17.87
CA GLN A 16 -3.80 -0.75 17.49
C GLN A 16 -5.04 -0.95 16.61
N GLU A 17 -5.96 0.01 16.65
CA GLU A 17 -7.15 -0.06 15.80
C GLU A 17 -6.81 -0.20 14.33
N HIS A 18 -5.79 0.50 13.91
CA HIS A 18 -5.32 0.48 12.54
C HIS A 18 -4.80 -0.92 12.14
N ASP A 19 -4.28 -1.69 13.10
CA ASP A 19 -3.85 -3.07 12.83
C ASP A 19 -5.04 -3.97 12.49
N LEU A 20 -6.21 -3.68 13.05
CA LEU A 20 -7.41 -4.46 12.75
C LEU A 20 -7.79 -4.33 11.27
N LYS A 21 -7.59 -3.16 10.69
CA LYS A 21 -7.86 -2.93 9.28
C LYS A 21 -6.91 -3.74 8.41
N LEU A 22 -5.65 -3.86 8.84
CA LEU A 22 -4.66 -4.64 8.12
C LEU A 22 -5.00 -6.12 8.14
N VAL A 23 -5.44 -6.62 9.30
CA VAL A 23 -5.88 -8.01 9.40
C VAL A 23 -7.10 -8.24 8.50
N ALA A 24 -8.03 -7.31 8.47
CA ALA A 24 -9.22 -7.42 7.64
C ALA A 24 -8.86 -7.43 6.16
N GLN A 25 -7.86 -6.67 5.77
CA GLN A 25 -7.46 -6.55 4.37
C GLN A 25 -6.63 -7.72 3.88
N PHE A 26 -5.71 -8.20 4.70
CA PHE A 26 -4.73 -9.21 4.28
C PHE A 26 -4.91 -10.59 4.91
N GLY A 27 -5.72 -10.68 5.96
CA GLY A 27 -5.90 -11.93 6.68
C GLY A 27 -6.81 -12.92 5.99
N THR A 28 -6.90 -14.09 6.57
CA THR A 28 -7.73 -15.18 6.07
C THR A 28 -9.03 -15.23 6.85
N GLU A 29 -10.13 -15.35 6.12
CA GLU A 29 -11.45 -15.45 6.71
C GLU A 29 -11.70 -16.87 7.23
N THR A 30 -12.21 -16.97 8.44
CA THR A 30 -12.59 -18.25 9.05
C THR A 30 -14.06 -18.18 9.46
N SER A 31 -14.60 -19.29 9.87
CA SER A 31 -16.00 -19.32 10.32
C SER A 31 -16.24 -18.48 11.57
N LYS A 32 -15.20 -18.15 12.31
CA LYS A 32 -15.31 -17.38 13.55
C LYS A 32 -14.77 -15.96 13.45
N GLY A 33 -14.13 -15.62 12.35
CA GLY A 33 -13.55 -14.28 12.19
C GLY A 33 -12.37 -14.30 11.24
N LEU A 34 -11.43 -13.40 11.48
CA LEU A 34 -10.27 -13.19 10.60
C LEU A 34 -8.99 -13.50 11.36
N ILE A 35 -8.05 -14.09 10.67
CA ILE A 35 -6.72 -14.37 11.23
C ILE A 35 -5.65 -14.01 10.21
N LEU A 36 -4.59 -13.36 10.66
CA LEU A 36 -3.43 -13.08 9.82
C LEU A 36 -2.39 -14.15 10.09
N THR A 37 -2.15 -15.00 9.09
CA THR A 37 -1.22 -16.11 9.23
C THR A 37 0.13 -15.76 8.64
N ARG A 38 1.13 -16.59 8.93
CA ARG A 38 2.46 -16.45 8.35
C ARG A 38 2.39 -16.55 6.82
N LYS A 39 1.51 -17.41 6.32
CA LYS A 39 1.31 -17.59 4.89
C LYS A 39 0.78 -16.29 4.26
N ASP A 40 -0.14 -15.62 4.94
CA ASP A 40 -0.68 -14.35 4.48
C ASP A 40 0.43 -13.30 4.37
N VAL A 41 1.27 -13.22 5.39
CA VAL A 41 2.38 -12.26 5.40
C VAL A 41 3.37 -12.55 4.26
N ALA A 42 3.68 -13.84 4.04
CA ALA A 42 4.57 -14.23 2.96
C ALA A 42 4.01 -13.86 1.59
N GLU A 43 2.71 -13.98 1.43
CA GLU A 43 2.03 -13.63 0.18
C GLU A 43 2.10 -12.12 -0.09
N VAL A 44 1.85 -11.32 0.95
CA VAL A 44 1.96 -9.87 0.86
C VAL A 44 3.40 -9.47 0.53
N GLU A 45 4.37 -10.15 1.14
CA GLU A 45 5.78 -9.86 0.89
C GLU A 45 6.13 -10.10 -0.58
N ARG A 46 5.65 -11.18 -1.18
CA ARG A 46 5.88 -11.45 -2.60
C ARG A 46 5.26 -10.38 -3.49
N GLU A 47 4.02 -9.99 -3.16
CA GLU A 47 3.34 -8.93 -3.90
C GLU A 47 4.07 -7.61 -3.79
N ALA A 48 4.53 -7.28 -2.58
CA ALA A 48 5.26 -6.04 -2.33
C ALA A 48 6.56 -6.01 -3.12
N LYS A 49 7.27 -7.13 -3.20
CA LYS A 49 8.51 -7.22 -3.98
C LYS A 49 8.25 -7.02 -5.47
N ARG A 50 7.17 -7.59 -5.99
CA ARG A 50 6.79 -7.39 -7.39
C ARG A 50 6.50 -5.93 -7.66
N LEU A 51 5.78 -5.29 -6.77
CA LEU A 51 5.46 -3.88 -6.90
C LEU A 51 6.71 -3.01 -6.88
N VAL A 52 7.61 -3.26 -5.93
CA VAL A 52 8.87 -2.51 -5.83
C VAL A 52 9.69 -2.69 -7.10
N ASN A 53 9.79 -3.92 -7.61
CA ASN A 53 10.53 -4.18 -8.83
C ASN A 53 9.93 -3.44 -10.03
N ARG A 54 8.60 -3.42 -10.11
CA ARG A 54 7.92 -2.71 -11.19
C ARG A 54 8.16 -1.21 -11.09
N LEU A 55 8.03 -0.65 -9.89
CA LEU A 55 8.25 0.77 -9.66
C LEU A 55 9.70 1.16 -9.97
N SER A 56 10.64 0.29 -9.64
CA SER A 56 12.05 0.56 -9.94
C SER A 56 12.30 0.70 -11.44
N ARG A 57 11.59 -0.07 -12.25
CA ARG A 57 11.71 0.04 -13.71
C ARG A 57 11.05 1.28 -14.25
N LEU A 58 10.13 1.86 -13.48
CA LEU A 58 9.37 3.03 -13.90
C LEU A 58 9.93 4.33 -13.31
N GLN A 59 11.07 4.28 -12.66
CA GLN A 59 11.72 5.48 -12.17
C GLN A 59 11.92 6.47 -13.33
N ASP A 60 11.66 7.72 -13.03
CA ASP A 60 11.80 8.84 -13.94
C ASP A 60 10.79 8.85 -15.09
N VAL A 61 9.82 7.95 -15.10
CA VAL A 61 8.73 8.04 -16.07
C VAL A 61 7.87 9.24 -15.69
N PHE A 62 7.69 10.14 -16.61
CA PHE A 62 6.84 11.30 -16.44
C PHE A 62 5.54 11.10 -17.22
N VAL A 63 4.43 11.38 -16.60
CA VAL A 63 3.13 11.33 -17.26
C VAL A 63 2.57 12.74 -17.26
N ALA A 64 2.37 13.28 -18.45
CA ALA A 64 1.76 14.61 -18.56
C ALA A 64 0.25 14.47 -18.40
N THR A 65 -0.31 15.31 -17.54
CA THR A 65 -1.75 15.24 -17.26
C THR A 65 -2.41 16.59 -17.50
N GLU A 66 -3.71 16.52 -17.80
CA GLU A 66 -4.56 17.69 -17.88
C GLU A 66 -5.87 17.29 -17.22
N GLY A 67 -6.12 17.84 -16.03
CA GLY A 67 -7.23 17.35 -15.21
C GLY A 67 -6.98 15.89 -14.86
N GLU A 68 -7.95 15.04 -15.18
CA GLU A 68 -7.82 13.60 -14.90
C GLU A 68 -7.32 12.82 -16.12
N THR A 69 -7.06 13.51 -17.22
CA THR A 69 -6.62 12.85 -18.44
C THR A 69 -5.12 12.76 -18.51
N MET A 70 -4.61 11.56 -18.77
CA MET A 70 -3.20 11.34 -19.00
C MET A 70 -2.94 11.52 -20.48
N LYS A 71 -2.11 12.49 -20.85
CA LYS A 71 -1.92 12.89 -22.23
C LYS A 71 -0.76 12.20 -22.94
N THR A 72 0.35 12.06 -22.23
CA THR A 72 1.52 11.41 -22.81
C THR A 72 2.43 10.97 -21.69
N ALA A 73 3.41 10.15 -22.04
CA ALA A 73 4.37 9.67 -21.07
C ALA A 73 5.73 9.50 -21.74
N PHE A 74 6.77 9.76 -20.98
CA PHE A 74 8.13 9.56 -21.45
C PHE A 74 9.06 9.38 -20.26
N ARG A 75 10.25 8.88 -20.51
CA ARG A 75 11.25 8.73 -19.46
C ARG A 75 12.08 10.01 -19.42
N ALA A 76 11.98 10.73 -18.30
CA ALA A 76 12.64 12.01 -18.16
C ALA A 76 14.14 11.84 -17.92
N THR A 77 14.94 12.69 -18.57
CA THR A 77 16.37 12.78 -18.29
C THR A 77 16.55 13.51 -16.96
N LYS A 78 17.76 13.47 -16.43
CA LYS A 78 18.08 14.18 -15.19
C LYS A 78 17.73 15.66 -15.28
N GLN A 79 18.02 16.27 -16.42
CA GLN A 79 17.75 17.68 -16.65
C GLN A 79 16.27 17.96 -16.73
N GLN A 80 15.52 17.11 -17.44
CA GLN A 80 14.07 17.22 -17.53
C GLN A 80 13.40 17.02 -16.19
N ARG A 81 13.87 16.05 -15.42
CA ARG A 81 13.33 15.78 -14.09
C ARG A 81 13.48 17.00 -13.17
N ARG A 82 14.66 17.63 -13.23
CA ARG A 82 14.92 18.83 -12.44
C ARG A 82 13.97 19.94 -12.83
N TRP A 83 13.78 20.13 -14.12
CA TRP A 83 12.90 21.16 -14.64
C TRP A 83 11.43 20.88 -14.28
N LEU A 84 11.00 19.61 -14.42
CA LEU A 84 9.62 19.23 -14.13
C LEU A 84 9.26 19.34 -12.66
N MET A 85 10.19 19.07 -11.77
CA MET A 85 9.98 19.12 -10.32
C MET A 85 10.35 20.47 -9.74
N GLY A 86 11.19 21.22 -10.43
CA GLY A 86 11.66 22.50 -9.95
C GLY A 86 10.62 23.59 -10.09
N LYS A 87 10.87 24.65 -9.42
CA LYS A 87 10.03 25.84 -9.51
C LYS A 87 10.77 26.98 -10.13
#